data_dc632d3ef694780efb71984b0479deea
#
_entry.id   dc632d3ef694780efb71984b0479deea
#
_cell.length_a   1.000
_cell.length_b   1.000
_cell.length_c   1.000
_cell.angle_alpha   90.00
_cell.angle_beta   90.00
_cell.angle_gamma   90.00
#
_symmetry.space_group_name_H-M   'P 1'
#
loop_
_entity.id
_entity.type
_entity.pdbx_description
1 polymer ?
#
loop_
_entity_poly.entity_id
_entity_poly.type
_entity_poly.pdbx_seq_one_letter_code
_entity_poly.pdbx_strand_id
1 'polypeptide(L)' 'RAEYPKAAVAFGKAYKNYKDGNKGADSIYKLGMTMQKMNKNAEACAAYKSLPTEFPKAEKAVKDKAAAAAKKLKCK' A
#
# COMPACT_ATOMS: atom_id res chain seq x y z
N ARG A 1 -13.07 -12.81 12.57
CA ARG A 1 -11.83 -12.17 13.00
C ARG A 1 -10.88 -11.99 11.84
N ALA A 2 -10.41 -10.79 11.65
CA ALA A 2 -9.51 -10.47 10.54
C ALA A 2 -8.08 -10.90 10.91
N GLU A 3 -7.40 -11.53 9.95
CA GLU A 3 -6.02 -11.96 10.16
C GLU A 3 -5.10 -10.99 9.43
N TYR A 4 -5.06 -9.78 9.93
CA TYR A 4 -4.29 -8.71 9.30
C TYR A 4 -2.80 -9.02 9.17
N PRO A 5 -2.12 -9.62 10.17
CA PRO A 5 -0.70 -9.93 10.00
C PRO A 5 -0.44 -10.87 8.82
N LYS A 6 -1.28 -11.88 8.64
CA LYS A 6 -1.14 -12.79 7.50
C LYS A 6 -1.41 -12.07 6.18
N ALA A 7 -2.43 -11.21 6.16
CA ALA A 7 -2.76 -10.45 4.97
C ALA A 7 -1.59 -9.52 4.61
N ALA A 8 -0.98 -8.88 5.60
CA ALA A 8 0.14 -7.99 5.36
C ALA A 8 1.31 -8.74 4.73
N VAL A 9 1.62 -9.94 5.23
CA VAL A 9 2.69 -10.76 4.67
C VAL A 9 2.36 -11.15 3.23
N ALA A 10 1.12 -11.56 2.98
CA ALA A 10 0.70 -11.95 1.64
C ALA A 10 0.81 -10.80 0.65
N PHE A 11 0.35 -9.61 1.04
CA PHE A 11 0.44 -8.43 0.17
C PHE A 11 1.88 -8.02 -0.05
N GLY A 12 2.72 -8.14 0.96
CA GLY A 12 4.14 -7.84 0.82
C GLY A 12 4.82 -8.76 -0.17
N LYS A 13 4.48 -10.06 -0.14
CA LYS A 13 5.02 -11.02 -1.10
C LYS A 13 4.51 -10.73 -2.50
N ALA A 14 3.22 -10.40 -2.63
CA ALA A 14 2.64 -10.07 -3.92
C ALA A 14 3.32 -8.85 -4.51
N TYR A 15 3.56 -7.84 -3.70
CA TYR A 15 4.25 -6.64 -4.13
C TYR A 15 5.65 -6.97 -4.68
N LYS A 16 6.37 -7.84 -3.99
CA LYS A 16 7.71 -8.21 -4.43
C LYS A 16 7.69 -8.98 -5.75
N ASN A 17 6.67 -9.80 -5.94
CA ASN A 17 6.55 -10.63 -7.15
C ASN A 17 6.06 -9.83 -8.35
N TYR A 18 5.26 -8.79 -8.12
CA TYR A 18 4.66 -7.99 -9.19
C TYR A 18 5.18 -6.57 -9.10
N LYS A 19 6.48 -6.41 -9.33
CA LYS A 19 7.10 -5.09 -9.20
C LYS A 19 6.70 -4.14 -10.31
N ASP A 20 6.20 -4.67 -11.41
CA ASP A 20 5.83 -3.84 -12.55
C ASP A 20 4.32 -3.71 -12.65
N GLY A 21 3.86 -2.49 -12.86
CA GLY A 21 2.49 -2.23 -13.22
C GLY A 21 1.51 -2.24 -12.07
N ASN A 22 0.24 -2.47 -12.42
CA ASN A 22 -0.85 -2.21 -11.50
C ASN A 22 -1.01 -3.25 -10.39
N LYS A 23 -0.62 -4.50 -10.65
CA LYS A 23 -0.77 -5.54 -9.64
C LYS A 23 0.11 -5.28 -8.43
N GLY A 24 1.36 -4.88 -8.67
CA GLY A 24 2.26 -4.54 -7.59
C GLY A 24 1.79 -3.32 -6.82
N ALA A 25 1.35 -2.29 -7.56
CA ALA A 25 0.85 -1.07 -6.94
C ALA A 25 -0.40 -1.37 -6.10
N ASP A 26 -1.32 -2.17 -6.63
CA ASP A 26 -2.52 -2.53 -5.90
C ASP A 26 -2.18 -3.32 -4.64
N SER A 27 -1.19 -4.20 -4.72
CA SER A 27 -0.75 -4.99 -3.56
C SER A 27 -0.19 -4.08 -2.47
N ILE A 28 0.61 -3.10 -2.84
CA ILE A 28 1.20 -2.21 -1.83
C ILE A 28 0.13 -1.29 -1.23
N TYR A 29 -0.87 -0.90 -2.04
CA TYR A 29 -1.99 -0.13 -1.54
C TYR A 29 -2.78 -0.95 -0.50
N LYS A 30 -3.08 -2.20 -0.82
CA LYS A 30 -3.79 -3.09 0.11
C LYS A 30 -2.96 -3.37 1.36
N LEU A 31 -1.65 -3.46 1.21
CA LEU A 31 -0.76 -3.61 2.37
C LEU A 31 -0.91 -2.39 3.29
N GLY A 32 -0.91 -1.19 2.71
CA GLY A 32 -1.10 0.01 3.50
C GLY A 32 -2.43 0.01 4.23
N MET A 33 -3.50 -0.39 3.55
CA MET A 33 -4.82 -0.47 4.18
C MET A 33 -4.83 -1.46 5.34
N THR A 34 -4.16 -2.60 5.16
CA THR A 34 -4.07 -3.60 6.22
C THR A 34 -3.32 -3.06 7.43
N MET A 35 -2.21 -2.38 7.19
CA MET A 35 -1.45 -1.77 8.28
C MET A 35 -2.28 -0.74 9.02
N GLN A 36 -3.07 0.04 8.28
CA GLN A 36 -3.94 1.03 8.88
C GLN A 36 -4.96 0.38 9.80
N LYS A 37 -5.53 -0.75 9.38
CA LYS A 37 -6.49 -1.47 10.21
C LYS A 37 -5.85 -2.09 11.45
N MET A 38 -4.55 -2.33 11.39
CA MET A 38 -3.80 -2.80 12.55
C MET A 38 -3.33 -1.66 13.44
N ASN A 39 -3.76 -0.44 13.16
CA ASN A 39 -3.32 0.78 13.84
C ASN A 39 -1.83 1.06 13.68
N LYS A 40 -1.24 0.52 12.62
CA LYS A 40 0.16 0.79 12.30
C LYS A 40 0.23 1.89 11.27
N ASN A 41 -0.17 3.08 11.68
CA ASN A 41 -0.31 4.20 10.75
C ASN A 41 1.01 4.62 10.12
N ALA A 42 2.11 4.55 10.86
CA ALA A 42 3.42 4.89 10.32
C ALA A 42 3.81 3.96 9.17
N GLU A 43 3.58 2.65 9.37
CA GLU A 43 3.86 1.67 8.31
C GLU A 43 2.91 1.86 7.13
N ALA A 44 1.64 2.15 7.42
CA ALA A 44 0.67 2.41 6.35
C ALA A 44 1.11 3.62 5.53
N CYS A 45 1.55 4.68 6.19
CA CYS A 45 2.06 5.86 5.50
C CYS A 45 3.23 5.51 4.61
N ALA A 46 4.18 4.73 5.12
CA ALA A 46 5.34 4.32 4.34
C ALA A 46 4.91 3.55 3.10
N ALA A 47 3.94 2.63 3.24
CA ALA A 47 3.45 1.86 2.11
C ALA A 47 2.81 2.77 1.06
N TYR A 48 1.92 3.66 1.49
CA TYR A 48 1.25 4.56 0.54
C TYR A 48 2.23 5.48 -0.17
N LYS A 49 3.21 6.00 0.56
CA LYS A 49 4.18 6.93 -0.02
C LYS A 49 5.16 6.24 -0.95
N SER A 50 5.46 4.97 -0.71
CA SER A 50 6.38 4.23 -1.58
C SER A 50 5.72 3.83 -2.89
N LEU A 51 4.39 3.76 -2.94
CA LEU A 51 3.68 3.29 -4.12
C LEU A 51 4.06 4.06 -5.39
N PRO A 52 3.97 5.39 -5.44
CA PRO A 52 4.35 6.11 -6.66
C PRO A 52 5.84 6.05 -6.96
N THR A 53 6.66 5.85 -5.93
CA THR A 53 8.10 5.72 -6.13
C THR A 53 8.48 4.37 -6.70
N GLU A 54 7.87 3.30 -6.15
CA GLU A 54 8.14 1.93 -6.59
C GLU A 54 7.46 1.60 -7.91
N PHE A 55 6.30 2.19 -8.14
CA PHE A 55 5.50 1.89 -9.33
C PHE A 55 5.10 3.17 -10.05
N PRO A 56 6.08 3.89 -10.61
CA PRO A 56 5.77 5.16 -11.28
C PRO A 56 4.89 4.98 -12.51
N LYS A 57 4.87 3.77 -13.08
CA LYS A 57 4.05 3.48 -14.26
C LYS A 57 2.67 2.94 -13.91
N ALA A 58 2.34 2.85 -12.63
CA ALA A 58 1.01 2.40 -12.22
C ALA A 58 -0.04 3.38 -12.69
N GLU A 59 -1.29 2.91 -12.80
CA GLU A 59 -2.38 3.77 -13.19
C GLU A 59 -2.52 4.93 -12.21
N LYS A 60 -2.86 6.09 -12.76
CA LYS A 60 -3.02 7.28 -11.94
C LYS A 60 -4.07 7.06 -10.86
N ALA A 61 -5.14 6.34 -11.17
CA ALA A 61 -6.18 6.07 -10.19
C ALA A 61 -5.63 5.38 -8.94
N VAL A 62 -4.73 4.40 -9.12
CA VAL A 62 -4.13 3.69 -8.01
C VAL A 62 -3.21 4.63 -7.22
N LYS A 63 -2.40 5.41 -7.92
CA LYS A 63 -1.51 6.37 -7.26
C LYS A 63 -2.30 7.42 -6.50
N ASP A 64 -3.41 7.88 -7.08
CA ASP A 64 -4.27 8.87 -6.43
C ASP A 64 -4.91 8.31 -5.16
N LYS A 65 -5.34 7.05 -5.21
CA LYS A 65 -5.92 6.40 -4.03
C LYS A 65 -4.91 6.32 -2.89
N ALA A 66 -3.68 5.96 -3.21
CA ALA A 66 -2.63 5.87 -2.20
C ALA A 66 -2.31 7.24 -1.63
N ALA A 67 -2.23 8.26 -2.48
CA ALA A 67 -1.96 9.61 -2.03
C ALA A 67 -3.09 10.12 -1.13
N ALA A 68 -4.34 9.84 -1.50
CA ALA A 68 -5.48 10.25 -0.69
C ALA A 68 -5.47 9.55 0.67
N ALA A 69 -5.14 8.25 0.68
CA ALA A 69 -5.06 7.50 1.93
C ALA A 69 -3.96 8.05 2.83
N ALA A 70 -2.80 8.36 2.26
CA ALA A 70 -1.70 8.95 3.02
C ALA A 70 -2.11 10.30 3.61
N LYS A 71 -2.81 11.10 2.82
CA LYS A 71 -3.29 12.40 3.29
C LYS A 71 -4.27 12.24 4.46
N LYS A 72 -5.16 11.25 4.37
CA LYS A 72 -6.11 10.97 5.46
C LYS A 72 -5.40 10.62 6.75
N LEU A 73 -4.28 9.90 6.66
CA LEU A 73 -3.49 9.52 7.82
C LEU A 73 -2.60 10.66 8.31
N LYS A 74 -2.64 11.79 7.62
CA LYS A 74 -1.78 12.94 7.95
C LYS A 74 -0.31 12.55 7.90
N CYS A 75 0.05 11.80 6.88
CA CYS A 75 1.43 11.43 6.66
C CYS A 75 2.27 12.66 6.35
N LYS A 76 3.47 12.67 6.89
CA LYS A 76 4.40 13.79 6.66
C LYS A 76 5.31 13.53 5.48
#